data_7794ad36927a1f5bbcf54a70c6ece8de
#
_entry.id   7794ad36927a1f5bbcf54a70c6ece8de
#
_cell.length_a   1.000
_cell.length_b   1.000
_cell.length_c   1.000
_cell.angle_alpha   90.00
_cell.angle_beta   90.00
_cell.angle_gamma   90.00
#
_symmetry.space_group_name_H-M   'P 1'
#
loop_
_entity.id
_entity.type
_entity.pdbx_description
1 polymer ?
#
loop_
_entity_poly.entity_id
_entity_poly.type
_entity_poly.pdbx_seq_one_letter_code
_entity_poly.pdbx_strand_id
1 'polypeptide(L)' 'MQNNVPLCEKFLLTVKEASLYFNIGENKLHRIVSEYVDSDFKFVIQNGSRTMINRKKFEDFLNNTTSI' A
#
# COMPACT_ATOMS: atom_id res chain seq x y z
N MET A 1 -16.12 5.01 15.21
CA MET A 1 -15.05 4.80 16.16
C MET A 1 -13.69 5.11 15.57
N GLN A 2 -12.93 5.77 16.33
CA GLN A 2 -11.66 6.26 15.88
C GLN A 2 -10.54 5.28 16.17
N ASN A 3 -9.76 5.02 15.19
CA ASN A 3 -8.62 4.14 15.35
C ASN A 3 -7.37 5.00 15.59
N ASN A 4 -6.73 4.80 16.71
CA ASN A 4 -5.58 5.61 17.10
C ASN A 4 -4.24 4.96 16.82
N VAL A 5 -4.24 3.85 16.08
CA VAL A 5 -3.01 3.17 15.75
C VAL A 5 -2.24 3.98 14.71
N PRO A 6 -0.97 4.32 14.97
CA PRO A 6 -0.18 5.02 13.95
C PRO A 6 -0.04 4.19 12.68
N LEU A 7 0.07 4.87 11.55
CA LEU A 7 0.18 4.16 10.27
C LEU A 7 1.36 3.20 10.24
N CYS A 8 2.47 3.59 10.87
CA CYS A 8 3.67 2.76 10.87
C CYS A 8 3.49 1.46 11.65
N GLU A 9 2.42 1.34 12.44
CA GLU A 9 2.14 0.13 13.20
C GLU A 9 1.03 -0.70 12.60
N LYS A 10 0.39 -0.22 11.56
CA LYS A 10 -0.66 -0.98 10.90
C LYS A 10 -0.07 -2.01 9.96
N PHE A 11 -0.62 -3.22 10.00
CA PHE A 11 -0.20 -4.26 9.08
C PHE A 11 -0.74 -4.00 7.67
N LEU A 12 -1.98 -3.57 7.56
CA LEU A 12 -2.61 -3.26 6.29
C LEU A 12 -3.01 -1.79 6.26
N LEU A 13 -2.79 -1.16 5.12
CA LEU A 13 -3.15 0.23 4.89
C LEU A 13 -4.17 0.31 3.76
N THR A 14 -5.12 1.24 3.87
CA THR A 14 -5.91 1.61 2.69
C THR A 14 -5.00 2.34 1.72
N VAL A 15 -5.48 2.50 0.47
CA VAL A 15 -4.68 3.24 -0.51
C VAL A 15 -4.44 4.66 -0.03
N LYS A 16 -5.44 5.29 0.58
CA LYS A 16 -5.28 6.64 1.09
C LYS A 16 -4.25 6.70 2.21
N GLU A 17 -4.30 5.73 3.13
CA GLU A 17 -3.32 5.69 4.22
C GLU A 17 -1.91 5.46 3.68
N ALA A 18 -1.78 4.57 2.70
CA ALA A 18 -0.49 4.30 2.10
C ALA A 18 0.05 5.53 1.38
N SER A 19 -0.84 6.27 0.72
CA SER A 19 -0.45 7.52 0.07
C SER A 19 0.18 8.48 1.07
N LEU A 20 -0.40 8.59 2.25
CA LEU A 20 0.12 9.46 3.29
C LEU A 20 1.43 8.91 3.89
N TYR A 21 1.44 7.62 4.17
CA TYR A 21 2.57 7.01 4.84
C TYR A 21 3.82 6.99 3.96
N PHE A 22 3.64 6.68 2.67
CA PHE A 22 4.77 6.57 1.75
C PHE A 22 5.02 7.85 0.97
N ASN A 23 4.18 8.86 1.18
CA ASN A 23 4.31 10.14 0.49
C ASN A 23 4.28 9.98 -1.04
N ILE A 24 3.35 9.18 -1.50
CA ILE A 24 3.13 8.94 -2.93
C ILE A 24 1.72 9.42 -3.26
N GLY A 25 1.57 10.14 -4.37
CA GLY A 25 0.26 10.63 -4.78
C GLY A 25 -0.74 9.49 -4.92
N GLU A 26 -2.00 9.75 -4.51
CA GLU A 26 -3.04 8.73 -4.53
C GLU A 26 -3.27 8.15 -5.93
N ASN A 27 -3.31 9.02 -6.94
CA ASN A 27 -3.54 8.56 -8.30
C ASN A 27 -2.41 7.64 -8.78
N LYS A 28 -1.19 8.01 -8.45
CA LYS A 28 -0.03 7.20 -8.80
C LYS A 28 -0.10 5.86 -8.06
N LEU A 29 -0.48 5.91 -6.79
CA LEU A 29 -0.56 4.69 -5.98
C LEU A 29 -1.64 3.75 -6.51
N HIS A 30 -2.79 4.30 -6.92
CA HIS A 30 -3.83 3.47 -7.54
C HIS A 30 -3.32 2.76 -8.78
N ARG A 31 -2.52 3.45 -9.59
CA ARG A 31 -1.95 2.85 -10.78
C ARG A 31 -0.95 1.75 -10.42
N ILE A 32 -0.11 2.00 -9.43
CA ILE A 32 0.84 0.99 -8.99
C ILE A 32 0.12 -0.25 -8.50
N VAL A 33 -0.91 -0.06 -7.68
CA VAL A 33 -1.70 -1.18 -7.18
C VAL A 33 -2.29 -1.98 -8.33
N SER A 34 -2.85 -1.28 -9.31
CA SER A 34 -3.46 -1.95 -10.46
C SER A 34 -2.44 -2.75 -11.27
N GLU A 35 -1.24 -2.21 -11.42
CA GLU A 35 -0.20 -2.87 -12.21
C GLU A 35 0.40 -4.07 -11.51
N TYR A 36 0.45 -4.04 -10.18
CA TYR A 36 1.16 -5.06 -9.42
C TYR A 36 0.25 -6.00 -8.64
N VAL A 37 -1.05 -5.95 -8.91
CA VAL A 37 -1.99 -6.77 -8.15
C VAL A 37 -1.67 -8.27 -8.28
N ASP A 38 -1.18 -8.69 -9.44
CA ASP A 38 -0.83 -10.09 -9.69
C ASP A 38 0.67 -10.35 -9.65
N SER A 39 1.43 -9.40 -9.16
CA SER A 39 2.89 -9.55 -9.14
C SER A 39 3.35 -10.45 -8.00
N ASP A 40 4.61 -10.84 -8.06
CA ASP A 40 5.22 -11.65 -7.00
C ASP A 40 5.46 -10.86 -5.72
N PHE A 41 5.37 -9.54 -5.77
CA PHE A 41 5.58 -8.72 -4.59
C PHE A 41 4.47 -8.90 -3.56
N LYS A 42 3.26 -9.16 -4.02
CA LYS A 42 2.13 -9.51 -3.17
C LYS A 42 1.83 -8.49 -2.09
N PHE A 43 2.00 -7.22 -2.39
CA PHE A 43 1.66 -6.20 -1.41
C PHE A 43 0.20 -5.78 -1.49
N VAL A 44 -0.53 -6.23 -2.50
CA VAL A 44 -1.95 -5.88 -2.66
C VAL A 44 -2.79 -6.98 -2.05
N ILE A 45 -3.71 -6.60 -1.17
CA ILE A 45 -4.61 -7.52 -0.49
C ILE A 45 -6.04 -7.09 -0.78
N GLN A 46 -6.83 -8.02 -1.30
CA GLN A 46 -8.26 -7.78 -1.50
C GLN A 46 -9.01 -8.24 -0.26
N ASN A 47 -9.74 -7.33 0.34
CA ASN A 47 -10.51 -7.62 1.54
C ASN A 47 -11.96 -7.27 1.26
N GLY A 48 -12.72 -8.24 0.73
CA GLY A 48 -14.05 -7.97 0.27
C GLY A 48 -14.02 -7.01 -0.90
N SER A 49 -14.74 -5.91 -0.79
CA SER A 49 -14.74 -4.89 -1.83
C SER A 49 -13.63 -3.86 -1.65
N ARG A 50 -12.77 -4.06 -0.65
CA ARG A 50 -11.72 -3.09 -0.33
C ARG A 50 -10.37 -3.59 -0.81
N THR A 51 -9.56 -2.66 -1.29
CA THR A 51 -8.17 -2.94 -1.64
C THR A 51 -7.29 -2.40 -0.53
N MET A 52 -6.48 -3.29 0.04
CA MET A 52 -5.56 -2.94 1.12
C MET A 52 -4.14 -3.18 0.66
N ILE A 53 -3.20 -2.53 1.31
CA ILE A 53 -1.80 -2.65 0.98
C ILE A 53 -1.05 -3.19 2.20
N ASN A 54 -0.32 -4.29 1.99
CA ASN A 54 0.55 -4.81 3.04
C ASN A 54 1.74 -3.86 3.18
N ARG A 55 1.79 -3.15 4.28
CA ARG A 55 2.76 -2.09 4.48
C ARG A 55 4.20 -2.61 4.32
N LYS A 56 4.49 -3.71 4.98
CA LYS A 56 5.84 -4.23 4.98
C LYS A 56 6.27 -4.71 3.60
N LYS A 57 5.39 -5.39 2.90
CA LYS A 57 5.72 -5.87 1.56
C LYS A 57 5.86 -4.73 0.57
N PHE A 58 5.07 -3.68 0.74
CA PHE A 58 5.21 -2.52 -0.12
C PHE A 58 6.52 -1.79 0.17
N GLU A 59 6.95 -1.76 1.43
CA GLU A 59 8.26 -1.21 1.77
C GLU A 59 9.36 -2.00 1.07
N ASP A 60 9.26 -3.32 1.07
CA ASP A 60 10.23 -4.15 0.38
C ASP A 60 10.23 -3.86 -1.12
N PHE A 61 9.04 -3.69 -1.69
CA PHE A 61 8.94 -3.33 -3.11
C PHE A 61 9.65 -2.03 -3.40
N LEU A 62 9.44 -1.02 -2.56
CA LEU A 62 10.09 0.28 -2.75
C LEU A 62 11.60 0.19 -2.58
N ASN A 63 12.05 -0.65 -1.65
CA ASN A 63 13.49 -0.82 -1.43
C ASN A 63 14.19 -1.44 -2.63
N ASN A 64 13.45 -2.16 -3.47
CA ASN A 64 14.00 -2.80 -4.65
C ASN A 64 13.68 -2.05 -5.93
N THR A 65 13.17 -0.83 -5.80
CA THR A 65 12.74 -0.04 -6.94
C THR A 65 13.47 1.31 -6.90
N THR A 66 14.09 1.68 -8.01
CA THR A 66 14.81 2.95 -8.05
C THR A 66 13.93 4.10 -8.51
N SER A 67 12.79 3.79 -9.09
CA SER A 67 11.92 4.83 -9.64
C SER A 67 10.51 4.26 -9.79
N ILE A 68 9.53 5.03 -9.46
CA ILE A 68 8.15 4.63 -9.62
C ILE A 68 7.35 5.72 -10.33
#